data_d3592e31a1c5cd1ace3d371cf1ca1841
#
_entry.id   d3592e31a1c5cd1ace3d371cf1ca1841
#
_cell.length_a   1.000
_cell.length_b   1.000
_cell.length_c   1.000
_cell.angle_alpha   90.00
_cell.angle_beta   90.00
_cell.angle_gamma   90.00
#
_symmetry.space_group_name_H-M   'P 1'
#
loop_
_entity.id
_entity.type
_entity.pdbx_description
1 polymer ?
#
loop_
_entity_poly.entity_id
_entity_poly.type
_entity_poly.pdbx_seq_one_letter_code
_entity_poly.pdbx_strand_id
1 'polypeptide(L)'
;MYYPDELIEEVRTRNDIVDVISDYVRLQKKGSSYFGLCPFHNEKSPSFSVSRQKQMYYCFGCGAGGNVFTFLMEYENFSFMEAVKFLADKIGRASCRERV
;
A
#
# COMPACT_ATOMS: atom_id res chain seq x y z
N MET A 1 10.37 -19.02 2.65
CA MET A 1 9.61 -18.55 3.81
C MET A 1 8.13 -18.57 3.50
N TYR A 2 7.35 -19.10 4.38
CA TYR A 2 5.92 -19.28 4.16
C TYR A 2 5.12 -18.54 5.22
N TYR A 3 4.07 -17.84 4.78
CA TYR A 3 3.15 -17.16 5.68
C TYR A 3 1.76 -17.74 5.50
N PRO A 4 1.11 -18.14 6.59
CA PRO A 4 -0.26 -18.64 6.48
C PRO A 4 -1.22 -17.54 6.07
N ASP A 5 -2.35 -17.95 5.49
CA ASP A 5 -3.33 -16.98 5.03
C ASP A 5 -3.82 -16.09 6.15
N GLU A 6 -3.94 -16.64 7.35
CA GLU A 6 -4.40 -15.85 8.50
C GLU A 6 -3.45 -14.71 8.80
N LEU A 7 -2.16 -14.97 8.71
CA LEU A 7 -1.18 -13.92 8.96
C LEU A 7 -1.21 -12.88 7.86
N ILE A 8 -1.37 -13.32 6.63
CA ILE A 8 -1.42 -12.40 5.50
C ILE A 8 -2.62 -11.47 5.66
N GLU A 9 -3.77 -12.02 6.05
CA GLU A 9 -4.94 -11.19 6.27
C GLU A 9 -4.74 -10.22 7.42
N GLU A 10 -4.12 -10.67 8.49
CA GLU A 10 -3.87 -9.78 9.62
C GLU A 10 -2.94 -8.66 9.23
N VAL A 11 -1.88 -8.98 8.49
CA VAL A 11 -0.95 -7.95 8.04
C VAL A 11 -1.67 -6.94 7.14
N ARG A 12 -2.52 -7.43 6.25
CA ARG A 12 -3.23 -6.55 5.34
C ARG A 12 -4.17 -5.62 6.10
N THR A 13 -4.90 -6.16 7.06
CA THR A 13 -5.89 -5.34 7.78
C THR A 13 -5.24 -4.39 8.77
N ARG A 14 -4.06 -4.73 9.26
CA ARG A 14 -3.37 -3.84 10.19
C ARG A 14 -2.60 -2.73 9.48
N ASN A 15 -2.41 -2.87 8.18
CA ASN A 15 -1.74 -1.84 7.39
C ASN A 15 -2.76 -1.15 6.52
N ASP A 16 -3.10 0.08 6.90
CA ASP A 16 -4.01 0.88 6.08
C ASP A 16 -3.28 1.22 4.78
N ILE A 17 -3.90 0.91 3.65
CA ILE A 17 -3.28 1.17 2.36
C ILE A 17 -2.97 2.65 2.19
N VAL A 18 -3.81 3.51 2.74
CA VAL A 18 -3.57 4.95 2.65
C VAL A 18 -2.28 5.31 3.38
N ASP A 19 -2.08 4.75 4.58
CA ASP A 19 -0.87 5.02 5.33
C ASP A 19 0.37 4.51 4.62
N VAL A 20 0.29 3.32 4.05
CA VAL A 20 1.44 2.74 3.37
C VAL A 20 1.79 3.56 2.13
N ILE A 21 0.80 3.87 1.32
CA ILE A 21 1.06 4.59 0.08
C ILE A 21 1.48 6.03 0.35
N SER A 22 0.96 6.63 1.41
CA SER A 22 1.32 8.02 1.69
C SER A 22 2.79 8.16 2.08
N ASP A 23 3.47 7.08 2.44
CA ASP A 23 4.92 7.14 2.64
C ASP A 23 5.66 7.34 1.33
N TYR A 24 5.05 7.01 0.22
CA TYR A 24 5.69 7.10 -1.09
C TYR A 24 5.08 8.18 -1.97
N VAL A 25 3.80 8.45 -1.80
CA VAL A 25 3.05 9.34 -2.66
C VAL A 25 2.29 10.32 -1.78
N ARG A 26 2.36 11.59 -2.14
CA ARG A 26 1.57 12.58 -1.41
C ARG A 26 0.12 12.46 -1.81
N LEU A 27 -0.72 12.12 -0.85
CA LEU A 27 -2.14 11.94 -1.08
C LEU A 27 -2.93 13.06 -0.44
N GLN A 28 -4.00 13.46 -1.08
CA GLN A 28 -4.93 14.45 -0.55
C GLN A 28 -6.30 13.82 -0.43
N LYS A 29 -6.90 14.01 0.73
CA LYS A 29 -8.22 13.45 0.97
C LYS A 29 -9.28 14.27 0.26
N LYS A 30 -10.14 13.60 -0.47
CA LYS A 30 -11.27 14.22 -1.14
C LYS A 30 -12.47 13.31 -0.95
N GLY A 31 -13.39 13.73 -0.09
CA GLY A 31 -14.52 12.88 0.24
C GLY A 31 -14.05 11.62 0.95
N SER A 32 -14.43 10.48 0.42
CA SER A 32 -14.05 9.20 1.01
C SER A 32 -12.84 8.59 0.34
N SER A 33 -12.21 9.31 -0.58
CA SER A 33 -11.07 8.78 -1.32
C SER A 33 -9.87 9.70 -1.17
N TYR A 34 -8.71 9.19 -1.53
CA TYR A 34 -7.48 9.95 -1.51
C TYR A 34 -6.90 9.99 -2.91
N PHE A 35 -6.40 11.13 -3.32
CA PHE A 35 -5.90 11.33 -4.67
C PHE A 35 -4.49 11.87 -4.65
N GLY A 36 -3.70 11.49 -5.64
CA GLY A 36 -2.34 11.98 -5.77
C GLY A 36 -1.80 11.70 -7.15
N LEU A 37 -0.53 12.01 -7.33
CA LEU A 37 0.14 11.74 -8.60
C LEU A 37 0.59 10.28 -8.61
N CYS A 38 0.37 9.63 -9.74
CA CYS A 38 0.71 8.22 -9.87
C CYS A 38 2.23 8.04 -9.81
N PRO A 39 2.73 7.15 -8.96
CA PRO A 39 4.18 6.92 -8.88
C PRO A 39 4.71 5.99 -9.97
N PHE A 40 3.83 5.38 -10.75
CA PHE A 40 4.24 4.40 -11.74
C PHE A 40 4.49 5.03 -13.11
N HIS A 41 4.11 6.27 -13.29
CA HIS A 41 4.40 6.98 -14.53
C HIS A 41 4.35 8.48 -14.25
N ASN A 42 4.93 9.25 -15.16
CA ASN A 42 4.89 10.71 -15.03
C ASN A 42 3.52 11.22 -15.35
N GLU A 43 2.94 11.89 -14.39
CA GLU A 43 1.59 12.40 -14.55
C GLU A 43 1.50 13.71 -13.78
N LYS A 44 0.89 14.70 -14.36
CA LYS A 44 0.74 16.00 -13.71
C LYS A 44 -0.61 16.15 -13.06
N SER A 45 -1.54 15.30 -13.40
CA SER A 45 -2.87 15.34 -12.80
C SER A 45 -2.98 14.28 -11.72
N PRO A 46 -3.73 14.56 -10.65
CA PRO A 46 -3.90 13.56 -9.59
C PRO A 46 -4.90 12.49 -10.01
N SER A 47 -4.44 11.57 -10.82
CA SER A 47 -5.27 10.48 -11.31
C SER A 47 -5.07 9.19 -10.51
N PHE A 48 -4.21 9.21 -9.51
CA PHE A 48 -3.98 8.05 -8.66
C PHE A 48 -4.94 8.13 -7.48
N SER A 49 -5.79 7.12 -7.35
CA SER A 49 -6.84 7.11 -6.35
C SER A 49 -6.63 5.97 -5.38
N VAL A 50 -6.84 6.24 -4.10
CA VAL A 50 -6.73 5.23 -3.06
C VAL A 50 -8.01 5.23 -2.26
N SER A 51 -8.59 4.04 -2.05
CA SER A 51 -9.81 3.90 -1.27
C SER A 51 -9.47 3.20 0.05
N ARG A 52 -9.61 3.93 1.16
CA ARG A 52 -9.41 3.33 2.48
C ARG A 52 -10.48 2.28 2.76
N GLN A 53 -11.68 2.55 2.32
CA GLN A 53 -12.79 1.65 2.59
C GLN A 53 -12.60 0.30 1.92
N LYS A 54 -12.12 0.32 0.68
CA LYS A 54 -11.88 -0.91 -0.05
C LYS A 54 -10.46 -1.44 0.12
N GLN A 55 -9.57 -0.64 0.69
CA GLN A 55 -8.16 -0.98 0.84
C GLN A 55 -7.54 -1.33 -0.50
N MET A 56 -7.85 -0.49 -1.48
CA MET A 56 -7.35 -0.68 -2.85
C MET A 56 -6.97 0.66 -3.45
N TYR A 57 -6.15 0.61 -4.47
CA TYR A 57 -5.76 1.80 -5.21
C TYR A 57 -6.03 1.58 -6.69
N TYR A 58 -6.13 2.67 -7.42
CA TYR A 58 -6.31 2.61 -8.86
C TYR A 58 -5.83 3.90 -9.48
N CYS A 59 -5.10 3.79 -10.60
CA CYS A 59 -4.66 4.97 -11.33
C CYS A 59 -5.47 5.05 -12.62
N PHE A 60 -6.23 6.12 -12.76
CA PHE A 60 -7.05 6.30 -13.94
C PHE A 60 -6.22 6.67 -15.16
N GLY A 61 -4.96 7.03 -14.96
CA GLY A 61 -4.09 7.37 -16.08
C GLY A 61 -3.47 6.18 -16.74
N CYS A 62 -2.97 5.22 -15.94
CA CYS A 62 -2.28 4.08 -16.52
C CYS A 62 -2.97 2.75 -16.25
N GLY A 63 -4.03 2.75 -15.48
CA GLY A 63 -4.77 1.53 -15.21
C GLY A 63 -4.18 0.63 -14.15
N ALA A 64 -3.10 1.05 -13.50
CA ALA A 64 -2.53 0.24 -12.43
C ALA A 64 -3.48 0.24 -11.23
N GLY A 65 -3.60 -0.90 -10.57
CA GLY A 65 -4.46 -0.98 -9.40
C GLY A 65 -4.27 -2.29 -8.67
N GLY A 66 -4.78 -2.32 -7.44
CA GLY A 66 -4.69 -3.50 -6.62
C GLY A 66 -4.71 -3.15 -5.15
N ASN A 67 -4.26 -4.08 -4.32
CA ASN A 67 -4.22 -3.86 -2.88
C ASN A 67 -2.84 -3.41 -2.45
N VAL A 68 -2.62 -3.35 -1.13
CA VAL A 68 -1.36 -2.84 -0.60
C VAL A 68 -0.18 -3.73 -1.01
N PHE A 69 -0.39 -5.03 -1.09
CA PHE A 69 0.70 -5.92 -1.51
C PHE A 69 1.05 -5.66 -2.97
N THR A 70 0.03 -5.49 -3.81
CA THR A 70 0.26 -5.21 -5.22
C THR A 70 1.04 -3.92 -5.39
N PHE A 71 0.73 -2.91 -4.59
CA PHE A 71 1.43 -1.64 -4.66
C PHE A 71 2.93 -1.84 -4.40
N LEU A 72 3.26 -2.57 -3.35
CA LEU A 72 4.66 -2.78 -3.02
C LEU A 72 5.37 -3.64 -4.05
N MET A 73 4.67 -4.62 -4.61
CA MET A 73 5.26 -5.43 -5.65
C MET A 73 5.58 -4.62 -6.90
N GLU A 74 4.70 -3.67 -7.22
CA GLU A 74 4.91 -2.84 -8.40
C GLU A 74 5.89 -1.72 -8.15
N TYR A 75 5.82 -1.10 -6.99
CA TYR A 75 6.63 0.08 -6.71
C TYR A 75 8.03 -0.28 -6.24
N GLU A 76 8.13 -1.23 -5.33
CA GLU A 76 9.43 -1.61 -4.75
C GLU A 76 10.02 -2.85 -5.42
N ASN A 77 9.30 -3.44 -6.36
CA ASN A 77 9.75 -4.66 -7.01
C ASN A 77 9.89 -5.82 -6.04
N PHE A 78 9.08 -5.83 -5.01
CA PHE A 78 9.08 -6.93 -4.06
C PHE A 78 8.36 -8.13 -4.66
N SER A 79 8.75 -9.33 -4.20
CA SER A 79 7.89 -10.47 -4.41
C SER A 79 6.74 -10.39 -3.41
N PHE A 80 5.73 -11.25 -3.57
CA PHE A 80 4.61 -11.23 -2.65
C PHE A 80 5.06 -11.46 -1.22
N MET A 81 5.93 -12.44 -1.02
CA MET A 81 6.42 -12.74 0.32
C MET A 81 7.22 -11.58 0.89
N GLU A 82 8.00 -10.91 0.06
CA GLU A 82 8.75 -9.75 0.53
C GLU A 82 7.83 -8.62 0.93
N ALA A 83 6.74 -8.43 0.19
CA ALA A 83 5.78 -7.40 0.55
C ALA A 83 5.10 -7.73 1.88
N VAL A 84 4.74 -8.99 2.09
CA VAL A 84 4.14 -9.40 3.36
C VAL A 84 5.11 -9.15 4.51
N LYS A 85 6.37 -9.54 4.32
CA LYS A 85 7.37 -9.35 5.37
C LYS A 85 7.57 -7.87 5.67
N PHE A 86 7.64 -7.06 4.64
CA PHE A 86 7.83 -5.62 4.81
C PHE A 86 6.71 -5.03 5.65
N LEU A 87 5.47 -5.40 5.35
CA LEU A 87 4.34 -4.86 6.07
C LEU A 87 4.23 -5.44 7.48
N ALA A 88 4.61 -6.69 7.66
CA ALA A 88 4.62 -7.28 8.99
C ALA A 88 5.62 -6.55 9.89
N ASP A 89 6.78 -6.21 9.35
CA ASP A 89 7.75 -5.45 10.10
C ASP A 89 7.24 -4.05 10.42
N LYS A 90 6.47 -3.48 9.51
CA LYS A 90 5.97 -2.12 9.68
C LYS A 90 5.01 -2.04 10.86
N ILE A 91 4.24 -3.07 11.10
CA ILE A 91 3.32 -3.06 12.23
C ILE A 91 3.95 -3.63 13.50
N GLY A 92 5.23 -3.98 13.44
CA GLY A 92 5.94 -4.42 14.61
C GLY A 92 5.66 -5.84 15.03
N ARG A 93 5.09 -6.63 14.15
CA ARG A 93 4.78 -8.01 14.51
C ARG A 93 6.03 -8.82 14.77
N ALA A 94 7.01 -8.62 13.91
CA ALA A 94 8.22 -9.41 13.99
C ALA A 94 9.18 -8.87 15.02
N SER A 95 9.10 -7.57 15.30
CA SER A 95 10.00 -7.00 16.29
C SER A 95 9.23 -5.96 17.02
N CYS A 96 9.47 -5.83 18.17
CA CYS A 96 8.82 -4.80 18.85
C CYS A 96 9.57 -3.61 18.77
N ARG A 97 9.96 -3.16 18.26
CA ARG A 97 10.58 -2.04 18.20
C ARG A 97 10.21 -0.93 18.45
N GLU A 98 10.19 -0.57 18.90
CA GLU A 98 9.89 0.38 19.07
C GLU A 98 10.32 1.41 18.86
N ARG A 99 10.23 1.96 18.83
CA ARG A 99 10.50 2.89 18.55
C ARG A 99 10.70 3.65 19.18
N VAL A 100 10.98 3.77 19.53
CA VAL A 100 11.15 4.50 20.02
C VAL A 100 11.21 5.20 19.96
#